data_50ffeee5af5985ec452bf2511db5f27d
#
_entry.id   50ffeee5af5985ec452bf2511db5f27d
#
_cell.length_a   1.000
_cell.length_b   1.000
_cell.length_c   1.000
_cell.angle_alpha   90.00
_cell.angle_beta   90.00
_cell.angle_gamma   90.00
#
_symmetry.space_group_name_H-M   'P 1'
#
loop_
_entity.id
_entity.type
_entity.pdbx_description
1 polymer ?
#
loop_
_entity_poly.entity_id
_entity_poly.type
_entity_poly.pdbx_seq_one_letter_code
_entity_poly.pdbx_strand_id
1 'polypeptide(L)'
;ETACMRQQFSTKLNIQISQFAADFVLNLQEYMVGKVRIPKLKINSFGYMYLADDVSFAETLKGNQKIQIEAGAATELLSPTEIKLRYPFYNVEDIILGSINLVNEGYWDSMTVFDCWRTKAQENGVEYIENQVVDIIKNKSGDRIKSIKLRSGEFIAGENFVNASGPRAAFTSKMAGIDIPVEPRKRYSWIFKAEKPLDRQ
;
A
#
# COMPACT_ATOMS: atom_id res chain seq x y z
N GLU A 1 1.36 -2.63 10.01
CA GLU A 1 1.45 -2.09 8.65
C GLU A 1 2.81 -2.46 8.07
N THR A 2 2.86 -3.02 6.85
CA THR A 2 4.13 -3.51 6.28
C THR A 2 4.88 -2.45 5.49
N ALA A 3 4.20 -1.35 5.12
CA ALA A 3 4.75 -0.22 4.36
C ALA A 3 5.65 -0.65 3.19
N CYS A 4 5.20 -1.67 2.47
CA CYS A 4 5.93 -2.23 1.34
C CYS A 4 5.44 -1.62 0.02
N MET A 5 6.36 -1.34 -0.86
CA MET A 5 6.12 -0.80 -2.20
C MET A 5 6.61 -1.81 -3.25
N ARG A 6 5.85 -1.97 -4.31
CA ARG A 6 6.21 -2.84 -5.43
C ARG A 6 5.60 -2.33 -6.73
N GLN A 7 6.20 -2.69 -7.86
CA GLN A 7 5.76 -2.32 -9.21
C GLN A 7 5.35 -3.53 -10.06
N GLN A 8 5.54 -4.74 -9.55
CA GLN A 8 5.24 -5.99 -10.28
C GLN A 8 3.74 -6.28 -10.30
N PHE A 9 2.99 -5.48 -11.07
CA PHE A 9 1.56 -5.67 -11.32
C PHE A 9 1.29 -6.13 -12.74
N SER A 10 0.10 -6.67 -12.96
CA SER A 10 -0.39 -7.14 -14.27
C SER A 10 -1.07 -6.05 -15.11
N THR A 11 -1.22 -4.82 -14.57
CA THR A 11 -1.86 -3.71 -15.26
C THR A 11 -0.98 -2.47 -15.24
N LYS A 12 -0.88 -1.80 -16.38
CA LYS A 12 -0.07 -0.59 -16.56
C LYS A 12 -0.44 0.50 -15.56
N LEU A 13 -1.74 0.70 -15.30
CA LEU A 13 -2.20 1.72 -14.35
C LEU A 13 -1.65 1.49 -12.94
N ASN A 14 -1.70 0.25 -12.43
CA ASN A 14 -1.18 -0.06 -11.10
C ASN A 14 0.33 0.12 -11.01
N ILE A 15 1.07 -0.19 -12.08
CA ILE A 15 2.51 0.06 -12.17
C ILE A 15 2.79 1.56 -12.06
N GLN A 16 2.08 2.38 -12.85
CA GLN A 16 2.23 3.84 -12.85
C GLN A 16 1.86 4.47 -11.50
N ILE A 17 0.78 4.00 -10.84
CA ILE A 17 0.42 4.44 -9.49
C ILE A 17 1.56 4.15 -8.51
N SER A 18 2.17 2.97 -8.59
CA SER A 18 3.29 2.60 -7.70
C SER A 18 4.56 3.39 -8.00
N GLN A 19 4.85 3.69 -9.26
CA GLN A 19 5.96 4.55 -9.66
C GLN A 19 5.76 5.97 -9.13
N PHE A 20 4.56 6.53 -9.29
CA PHE A 20 4.22 7.82 -8.70
C PHE A 20 4.35 7.81 -7.17
N ALA A 21 3.86 6.76 -6.51
CA ALA A 21 3.98 6.64 -5.06
C ALA A 21 5.44 6.56 -4.60
N ALA A 22 6.32 5.89 -5.36
CA ALA A 22 7.75 5.85 -5.08
C ALA A 22 8.40 7.23 -5.23
N ASP A 23 8.09 7.92 -6.33
CA ASP A 23 8.55 9.30 -6.56
C ASP A 23 8.07 10.23 -5.46
N PHE A 24 6.79 10.17 -5.10
CA PHE A 24 6.20 10.96 -4.03
C PHE A 24 6.91 10.77 -2.68
N VAL A 25 7.21 9.51 -2.31
CA VAL A 25 7.92 9.21 -1.06
C VAL A 25 9.35 9.76 -1.09
N LEU A 26 10.07 9.56 -2.19
CA LEU A 26 11.46 9.99 -2.34
C LEU A 26 11.61 11.52 -2.38
N ASN A 27 10.62 12.20 -2.95
CA ASN A 27 10.60 13.65 -3.15
C ASN A 27 9.52 14.35 -2.27
N LEU A 28 9.18 13.75 -1.13
CA LEU A 28 8.11 14.24 -0.24
C LEU A 28 8.27 15.73 0.12
N GLN A 29 9.51 16.22 0.24
CA GLN A 29 9.80 17.62 0.52
C GLN A 29 9.31 18.57 -0.57
N GLU A 30 9.31 18.15 -1.84
CA GLU A 30 8.86 18.94 -2.98
C GLU A 30 7.33 18.98 -3.07
N TYR A 31 6.69 17.85 -2.76
CA TYR A 31 5.23 17.74 -2.77
C TYR A 31 4.55 18.44 -1.59
N MET A 32 5.25 18.57 -0.47
CA MET A 32 4.68 19.05 0.80
C MET A 32 5.34 20.34 1.29
N VAL A 33 5.49 21.32 0.41
CA VAL A 33 6.02 22.64 0.78
C VAL A 33 5.18 23.28 1.89
N GLY A 34 5.83 23.75 2.95
CA GLY A 34 5.16 24.35 4.11
C GLY A 34 6.10 24.62 5.28
N LYS A 35 5.53 24.81 6.47
CA LYS A 35 6.29 25.06 7.71
C LYS A 35 6.90 23.77 8.29
N VAL A 36 6.37 22.62 7.91
CA VAL A 36 6.83 21.32 8.43
C VAL A 36 8.19 21.00 7.87
N ARG A 37 9.14 20.68 8.74
CA ARG A 37 10.42 20.11 8.33
C ARG A 37 10.21 18.64 7.97
N ILE A 38 10.28 18.34 6.69
CA ILE A 38 10.11 16.99 6.18
C ILE A 38 11.48 16.33 6.07
N PRO A 39 11.71 15.15 6.70
CA PRO A 39 12.97 14.43 6.55
C PRO A 39 13.10 13.86 5.14
N LYS A 40 14.34 13.67 4.69
CA LYS A 40 14.59 12.93 3.45
C LYS A 40 14.30 11.46 3.67
N LEU A 41 13.30 10.95 2.99
CA LEU A 41 12.93 9.53 3.03
C LEU A 41 13.69 8.73 1.98
N LYS A 42 13.77 7.43 2.20
CA LYS A 42 14.32 6.46 1.27
C LYS A 42 13.45 5.21 1.23
N ILE A 43 13.46 4.55 0.10
CA ILE A 43 12.92 3.19 -0.04
C ILE A 43 14.09 2.24 0.13
N ASN A 44 13.99 1.30 1.07
CA ASN A 44 14.96 0.22 1.22
C ASN A 44 14.66 -0.82 0.14
N SER A 45 15.28 -0.65 -1.02
CA SER A 45 15.00 -1.40 -2.25
C SER A 45 15.74 -2.75 -2.25
N PHE A 46 15.26 -3.70 -1.47
CA PHE A 46 15.74 -5.09 -1.50
C PHE A 46 14.93 -5.95 -2.48
N GLY A 47 13.86 -5.39 -3.04
CA GLY A 47 13.03 -6.00 -4.06
C GLY A 47 11.97 -6.97 -3.54
N TYR A 48 11.14 -7.40 -4.48
CA TYR A 48 10.23 -8.53 -4.32
C TYR A 48 10.58 -9.59 -5.35
N MET A 49 10.62 -10.85 -4.92
CA MET A 49 10.81 -11.97 -5.81
C MET A 49 9.55 -12.84 -5.80
N TYR A 50 8.99 -13.06 -6.98
CA TYR A 50 7.94 -14.05 -7.22
C TYR A 50 8.57 -15.29 -7.79
N LEU A 51 8.25 -16.46 -7.24
CA LEU A 51 8.78 -17.73 -7.63
C LEU A 51 7.65 -18.58 -8.21
N ALA A 52 7.81 -19.08 -9.41
CA ALA A 52 6.88 -19.99 -10.07
C ALA A 52 7.40 -21.43 -9.97
N ASP A 53 6.58 -22.32 -9.44
CA ASP A 53 6.79 -23.75 -9.33
C ASP A 53 5.99 -24.54 -10.40
N ASP A 54 5.11 -23.87 -11.14
CA ASP A 54 4.36 -24.42 -12.25
C ASP A 54 4.49 -23.59 -13.53
N VAL A 55 4.25 -24.24 -14.68
CA VAL A 55 4.38 -23.63 -16.01
C VAL A 55 3.38 -22.51 -16.23
N SER A 56 2.15 -22.65 -15.73
CA SER A 56 1.09 -21.65 -15.92
C SER A 56 1.44 -20.33 -15.21
N PHE A 57 1.94 -20.44 -14.00
CA PHE A 57 2.38 -19.26 -13.26
C PHE A 57 3.66 -18.65 -13.86
N ALA A 58 4.60 -19.48 -14.35
CA ALA A 58 5.77 -18.98 -15.05
C ALA A 58 5.39 -18.18 -16.32
N GLU A 59 4.44 -18.65 -17.12
CA GLU A 59 3.93 -17.89 -18.27
C GLU A 59 3.21 -16.59 -17.85
N THR A 60 2.49 -16.61 -16.73
CA THR A 60 1.88 -15.42 -16.15
C THR A 60 2.96 -14.39 -15.77
N LEU A 61 4.05 -14.81 -15.13
CA LEU A 61 5.16 -13.91 -14.79
C LEU A 61 5.82 -13.31 -16.04
N LYS A 62 6.04 -14.11 -17.09
CA LYS A 62 6.56 -13.64 -18.38
C LYS A 62 5.64 -12.61 -19.04
N GLY A 63 4.32 -12.88 -19.03
CA GLY A 63 3.32 -11.95 -19.55
C GLY A 63 3.29 -10.63 -18.79
N ASN A 64 3.31 -10.69 -17.46
CA ASN A 64 3.33 -9.52 -16.60
C ASN A 64 4.61 -8.70 -16.77
N GLN A 65 5.77 -9.36 -16.91
CA GLN A 65 7.04 -8.67 -17.11
C GLN A 65 7.03 -7.80 -18.35
N LYS A 66 6.43 -8.25 -19.47
CA LYS A 66 6.31 -7.43 -20.70
C LYS A 66 5.58 -6.12 -20.41
N ILE A 67 4.43 -6.18 -19.73
CA ILE A 67 3.63 -5.01 -19.34
C ILE A 67 4.44 -4.10 -18.40
N GLN A 68 5.19 -4.68 -17.49
CA GLN A 68 6.02 -3.96 -16.52
C GLN A 68 7.16 -3.21 -17.21
N ILE A 69 7.89 -3.85 -18.13
CA ILE A 69 8.95 -3.22 -18.93
C ILE A 69 8.38 -2.11 -19.81
N GLU A 70 7.26 -2.34 -20.50
CA GLU A 70 6.59 -1.30 -21.30
C GLU A 70 6.14 -0.10 -20.45
N ALA A 71 5.84 -0.31 -19.18
CA ALA A 71 5.51 0.75 -18.22
C ALA A 71 6.74 1.36 -17.54
N GLY A 72 7.97 0.94 -17.89
CA GLY A 72 9.22 1.47 -17.35
C GLY A 72 9.65 0.86 -16.00
N ALA A 73 9.07 -0.26 -15.58
CA ALA A 73 9.57 -0.99 -14.41
C ALA A 73 10.79 -1.84 -14.77
N ALA A 74 11.71 -2.01 -13.82
CA ALA A 74 12.97 -2.73 -14.02
C ALA A 74 12.88 -4.22 -13.63
N THR A 75 11.82 -4.89 -14.05
CA THR A 75 11.58 -6.29 -13.71
C THR A 75 12.47 -7.23 -14.53
N GLU A 76 13.21 -8.08 -13.83
CA GLU A 76 14.03 -9.14 -14.41
C GLU A 76 13.37 -10.50 -14.21
N LEU A 77 13.55 -11.41 -15.19
CA LEU A 77 13.24 -12.83 -15.04
C LEU A 77 14.54 -13.59 -14.77
N LEU A 78 14.50 -14.50 -13.81
CA LEU A 78 15.64 -15.28 -13.38
C LEU A 78 15.35 -16.78 -13.52
N SER A 79 16.30 -17.52 -14.09
CA SER A 79 16.30 -18.98 -14.02
C SER A 79 16.61 -19.45 -12.58
N PRO A 80 16.27 -20.70 -12.22
CA PRO A 80 16.63 -21.27 -10.92
C PRO A 80 18.14 -21.19 -10.62
N THR A 81 18.96 -21.36 -11.62
CA THR A 81 20.43 -21.24 -11.49
C THR A 81 20.86 -19.82 -11.14
N GLU A 82 20.27 -18.80 -11.78
CA GLU A 82 20.55 -17.41 -11.49
C GLU A 82 20.05 -17.01 -10.10
N ILE A 83 18.89 -17.52 -9.68
CA ILE A 83 18.37 -17.33 -8.32
C ILE A 83 19.34 -17.92 -7.30
N LYS A 84 19.78 -19.17 -7.51
CA LYS A 84 20.72 -19.84 -6.61
C LYS A 84 22.06 -19.15 -6.51
N LEU A 85 22.54 -18.57 -7.63
CA LEU A 85 23.78 -17.81 -7.66
C LEU A 85 23.68 -16.48 -6.90
N ARG A 86 22.59 -15.72 -7.11
CA ARG A 86 22.37 -14.43 -6.46
C ARG A 86 21.95 -14.56 -4.99
N TYR A 87 21.20 -15.60 -4.67
CA TYR A 87 20.57 -15.85 -3.36
C TYR A 87 20.79 -17.31 -2.92
N PRO A 88 21.99 -17.68 -2.47
CA PRO A 88 22.37 -19.09 -2.18
C PRO A 88 21.51 -19.78 -1.14
N PHE A 89 20.80 -19.02 -0.28
CA PHE A 89 19.95 -19.53 0.79
C PHE A 89 18.56 -20.03 0.31
N TYR A 90 18.16 -19.73 -0.95
CA TYR A 90 16.90 -20.28 -1.47
C TYR A 90 17.04 -21.74 -1.86
N ASN A 91 16.04 -22.55 -1.54
CA ASN A 91 15.81 -23.82 -2.22
C ASN A 91 15.11 -23.53 -3.56
N VAL A 92 15.66 -24.04 -4.66
CA VAL A 92 15.15 -23.79 -6.02
C VAL A 92 14.83 -25.08 -6.77
N GLU A 93 14.74 -26.23 -6.05
CA GLU A 93 14.56 -27.56 -6.66
C GLU A 93 13.21 -27.67 -7.39
N ASP A 94 12.18 -27.01 -6.88
CA ASP A 94 10.83 -26.98 -7.44
C ASP A 94 10.53 -25.68 -8.23
N ILE A 95 11.52 -24.78 -8.36
CA ILE A 95 11.30 -23.52 -9.04
C ILE A 95 11.62 -23.62 -10.53
N ILE A 96 10.72 -23.05 -11.35
CA ILE A 96 10.85 -22.98 -12.82
C ILE A 96 11.34 -21.59 -13.23
N LEU A 97 10.86 -20.53 -12.59
CA LEU A 97 11.14 -19.14 -12.93
C LEU A 97 11.03 -18.24 -11.73
N GLY A 98 11.89 -17.23 -11.64
CA GLY A 98 11.75 -16.11 -10.74
C GLY A 98 11.48 -14.81 -11.49
N SER A 99 10.75 -13.90 -10.86
CA SER A 99 10.56 -12.53 -11.33
C SER A 99 10.93 -11.58 -10.20
N ILE A 100 11.86 -10.65 -10.45
CA ILE A 100 12.35 -9.73 -9.43
C ILE A 100 12.42 -8.29 -9.98
N ASN A 101 12.14 -7.33 -9.12
CA ASN A 101 12.48 -5.94 -9.36
C ASN A 101 13.15 -5.36 -8.12
N LEU A 102 14.33 -4.78 -8.29
CA LEU A 102 15.13 -4.16 -7.22
C LEU A 102 15.02 -2.64 -7.18
N VAL A 103 14.32 -2.02 -8.14
CA VAL A 103 14.22 -0.57 -8.25
C VAL A 103 12.95 -0.08 -7.59
N ASN A 104 13.09 0.68 -6.51
CA ASN A 104 11.97 1.25 -5.75
C ASN A 104 10.95 0.19 -5.30
N GLU A 105 11.40 -1.02 -5.04
CA GLU A 105 10.62 -2.09 -4.44
C GLU A 105 11.23 -2.53 -3.11
N GLY A 106 10.42 -2.49 -2.07
CA GLY A 106 10.87 -2.82 -0.73
C GLY A 106 10.06 -2.07 0.31
N TYR A 107 10.71 -1.66 1.38
CA TYR A 107 10.04 -1.07 2.52
C TYR A 107 10.50 0.37 2.78
N TRP A 108 9.60 1.20 3.29
CA TRP A 108 9.85 2.60 3.60
C TRP A 108 9.14 3.02 4.90
N ASP A 109 9.52 4.17 5.47
CA ASP A 109 8.93 4.70 6.69
C ASP A 109 7.58 5.40 6.41
N SER A 110 6.51 4.63 6.44
CA SER A 110 5.15 5.11 6.22
C SER A 110 4.63 5.98 7.37
N MET A 111 5.12 5.78 8.58
CA MET A 111 4.66 6.56 9.73
C MET A 111 5.11 8.00 9.62
N THR A 112 6.35 8.25 9.21
CA THR A 112 6.84 9.60 8.95
C THR A 112 6.02 10.31 7.88
N VAL A 113 5.66 9.63 6.78
CA VAL A 113 4.79 10.22 5.74
C VAL A 113 3.40 10.53 6.29
N PHE A 114 2.83 9.62 7.06
CA PHE A 114 1.52 9.81 7.67
C PHE A 114 1.51 11.04 8.63
N ASP A 115 2.52 11.18 9.46
CA ASP A 115 2.64 12.32 10.38
C ASP A 115 2.85 13.63 9.62
N CYS A 116 3.64 13.63 8.55
CA CYS A 116 3.80 14.78 7.66
C CYS A 116 2.46 15.18 7.01
N TRP A 117 1.71 14.22 6.50
CA TRP A 117 0.37 14.47 5.93
C TRP A 117 -0.59 15.05 6.95
N ARG A 118 -0.63 14.47 8.16
CA ARG A 118 -1.49 14.96 9.23
C ARG A 118 -1.15 16.39 9.59
N THR A 119 0.12 16.68 9.81
CA THR A 119 0.57 18.03 10.16
C THR A 119 0.29 19.03 9.03
N LYS A 120 0.54 18.64 7.77
CA LYS A 120 0.25 19.49 6.62
C LYS A 120 -1.25 19.76 6.45
N ALA A 121 -2.08 18.76 6.68
CA ALA A 121 -3.53 18.93 6.65
C ALA A 121 -3.99 19.92 7.75
N GLN A 122 -3.44 19.83 8.96
CA GLN A 122 -3.74 20.76 10.04
C GLN A 122 -3.27 22.18 9.71
N GLU A 123 -2.09 22.36 9.09
CA GLU A 123 -1.64 23.67 8.59
C GLU A 123 -2.62 24.27 7.58
N ASN A 124 -3.29 23.45 6.80
CA ASN A 124 -4.30 23.84 5.83
C ASN A 124 -5.72 23.99 6.44
N GLY A 125 -5.84 23.95 7.77
CA GLY A 125 -7.11 24.14 8.47
C GLY A 125 -7.97 22.90 8.63
N VAL A 126 -7.44 21.70 8.37
CA VAL A 126 -8.15 20.45 8.64
C VAL A 126 -8.22 20.20 10.14
N GLU A 127 -9.43 20.02 10.65
CA GLU A 127 -9.67 19.62 12.04
C GLU A 127 -9.65 18.11 12.18
N TYR A 128 -8.88 17.59 13.13
CA TYR A 128 -8.87 16.17 13.51
C TYR A 128 -9.68 15.99 14.78
N ILE A 129 -10.74 15.21 14.69
CA ILE A 129 -11.59 14.89 15.83
C ILE A 129 -11.30 13.46 16.28
N GLU A 130 -10.68 13.30 17.43
CA GLU A 130 -10.40 11.99 18.02
C GLU A 130 -11.67 11.35 18.58
N ASN A 131 -12.49 10.81 17.70
CA ASN A 131 -13.78 10.24 18.05
C ASN A 131 -14.17 9.12 17.06
N GLN A 132 -15.28 8.48 17.29
CA GLN A 132 -15.83 7.45 16.42
C GLN A 132 -17.19 7.84 15.89
N VAL A 133 -17.40 7.69 14.60
CA VAL A 133 -18.72 7.76 13.97
C VAL A 133 -19.51 6.52 14.36
N VAL A 134 -20.70 6.73 14.93
CA VAL A 134 -21.59 5.67 15.39
C VAL A 134 -22.91 5.62 14.63
N ASP A 135 -23.24 6.70 13.89
CA ASP A 135 -24.45 6.75 13.05
C ASP A 135 -24.27 7.74 11.91
N ILE A 136 -25.05 7.56 10.83
CA ILE A 136 -25.11 8.44 9.67
C ILE A 136 -26.54 8.88 9.46
N ILE A 137 -26.78 10.17 9.58
CA ILE A 137 -28.12 10.76 9.52
C ILE A 137 -28.38 11.24 8.10
N LYS A 138 -29.45 10.75 7.49
CA LYS A 138 -29.94 11.19 6.18
C LYS A 138 -30.93 12.35 6.30
N ASN A 139 -31.13 13.03 5.19
CA ASN A 139 -32.20 14.00 5.04
C ASN A 139 -33.60 13.29 5.01
N LYS A 140 -34.68 14.07 5.00
CA LYS A 140 -36.05 13.52 5.02
C LYS A 140 -36.39 12.65 3.81
N SER A 141 -35.80 12.92 2.64
CA SER A 141 -35.95 12.10 1.42
C SER A 141 -35.10 10.83 1.41
N GLY A 142 -34.12 10.72 2.30
CA GLY A 142 -33.26 9.54 2.41
C GLY A 142 -32.18 9.40 1.34
N ASP A 143 -32.05 10.37 0.43
CA ASP A 143 -31.16 10.36 -0.73
C ASP A 143 -29.80 11.02 -0.48
N ARG A 144 -29.67 11.80 0.60
CA ARG A 144 -28.41 12.48 0.97
C ARG A 144 -28.10 12.33 2.45
N ILE A 145 -26.82 12.26 2.77
CA ILE A 145 -26.32 12.32 4.15
C ILE A 145 -26.36 13.80 4.58
N LYS A 146 -26.96 14.06 5.75
CA LYS A 146 -27.05 15.38 6.36
C LYS A 146 -25.98 15.61 7.41
N SER A 147 -25.70 14.60 8.22
CA SER A 147 -24.71 14.66 9.29
C SER A 147 -24.27 13.27 9.72
N ILE A 148 -23.18 13.23 10.45
CA ILE A 148 -22.71 12.04 11.16
C ILE A 148 -22.86 12.26 12.66
N LYS A 149 -23.15 11.20 13.42
CA LYS A 149 -23.18 11.21 14.88
C LYS A 149 -21.92 10.58 15.44
N LEU A 150 -21.28 11.27 16.35
CA LEU A 150 -20.11 10.79 17.07
C LEU A 150 -20.52 10.01 18.32
N ARG A 151 -19.58 9.18 18.83
CA ARG A 151 -19.79 8.43 20.09
C ARG A 151 -20.01 9.35 21.28
N SER A 152 -19.41 10.54 21.29
CA SER A 152 -19.66 11.59 22.32
C SER A 152 -21.09 12.13 22.31
N GLY A 153 -21.89 11.86 21.26
CA GLY A 153 -23.23 12.37 21.09
C GLY A 153 -23.32 13.58 20.15
N GLU A 154 -22.21 14.18 19.78
CA GLU A 154 -22.16 15.33 18.87
C GLU A 154 -22.53 14.94 17.45
N PHE A 155 -23.07 15.95 16.71
CA PHE A 155 -23.38 15.81 15.29
C PHE A 155 -22.51 16.73 14.46
N ILE A 156 -21.90 16.19 13.39
CA ILE A 156 -21.12 16.94 12.42
C ILE A 156 -21.88 16.97 11.10
N ALA A 157 -22.24 18.16 10.66
CA ALA A 157 -22.88 18.37 9.36
C ALA A 157 -21.80 18.59 8.28
N GLY A 158 -22.14 18.25 7.04
CA GLY A 158 -21.27 18.47 5.89
C GLY A 158 -22.05 18.31 4.58
N GLU A 159 -21.47 18.80 3.51
CA GLU A 159 -22.03 18.63 2.17
C GLU A 159 -21.54 17.32 1.51
N ASN A 160 -20.30 16.93 1.79
CA ASN A 160 -19.68 15.74 1.25
C ASN A 160 -19.08 14.91 2.38
N PHE A 161 -19.25 13.60 2.30
CA PHE A 161 -18.72 12.64 3.26
C PHE A 161 -17.90 11.57 2.54
N VAL A 162 -16.70 11.32 3.03
CA VAL A 162 -15.80 10.29 2.49
C VAL A 162 -15.62 9.20 3.53
N ASN A 163 -15.99 7.97 3.18
CA ASN A 163 -15.73 6.80 4.00
C ASN A 163 -14.34 6.26 3.71
N ALA A 164 -13.38 6.58 4.57
CA ALA A 164 -12.01 6.08 4.52
C ALA A 164 -11.69 5.15 5.71
N SER A 165 -12.67 4.38 6.21
CA SER A 165 -12.57 3.55 7.42
C SER A 165 -11.77 2.25 7.23
N GLY A 166 -11.08 2.07 6.08
CA GLY A 166 -10.24 0.91 5.81
C GLY A 166 -10.99 -0.42 5.94
N PRO A 167 -10.51 -1.39 6.74
CA PRO A 167 -11.18 -2.69 6.91
C PRO A 167 -12.59 -2.61 7.48
N ARG A 168 -12.96 -1.48 8.08
CA ARG A 168 -14.30 -1.24 8.63
C ARG A 168 -15.23 -0.48 7.69
N ALA A 169 -14.82 -0.22 6.46
CA ALA A 169 -15.59 0.56 5.49
C ALA A 169 -17.00 0.01 5.26
N ALA A 170 -17.18 -1.32 5.24
CA ALA A 170 -18.50 -1.93 5.10
C ALA A 170 -19.43 -1.61 6.29
N PHE A 171 -18.91 -1.64 7.52
CA PHE A 171 -19.70 -1.26 8.71
C PHE A 171 -20.15 0.21 8.66
N THR A 172 -19.23 1.10 8.25
CA THR A 172 -19.54 2.53 8.10
C THR A 172 -20.53 2.78 6.98
N SER A 173 -20.35 2.15 5.81
CA SER A 173 -21.29 2.29 4.69
C SER A 173 -22.69 1.76 5.02
N LYS A 174 -22.77 0.68 5.80
CA LYS A 174 -24.05 0.11 6.23
C LYS A 174 -24.88 1.08 7.08
N MET A 175 -24.24 1.97 7.87
CA MET A 175 -24.96 3.03 8.60
C MET A 175 -25.69 3.99 7.64
N ALA A 176 -25.16 4.16 6.42
CA ALA A 176 -25.82 4.91 5.35
C ALA A 176 -26.78 4.06 4.50
N GLY A 177 -26.98 2.78 4.82
CA GLY A 177 -27.80 1.84 4.04
C GLY A 177 -27.14 1.41 2.73
N ILE A 178 -25.79 1.48 2.63
CA ILE A 178 -25.04 1.09 1.45
C ILE A 178 -24.23 -0.17 1.80
N ASP A 179 -24.46 -1.24 1.06
CA ASP A 179 -23.68 -2.47 1.18
C ASP A 179 -22.51 -2.42 0.19
N ILE A 180 -21.30 -2.67 0.70
CA ILE A 180 -20.07 -2.76 -0.10
C ILE A 180 -19.37 -4.10 0.20
N PRO A 181 -18.76 -4.75 -0.79
CA PRO A 181 -18.13 -6.07 -0.65
C PRO A 181 -16.74 -5.96 -0.01
N VAL A 182 -16.66 -5.41 1.20
CA VAL A 182 -15.42 -5.27 1.97
C VAL A 182 -15.53 -6.07 3.26
N GLU A 183 -14.63 -7.03 3.45
CA GLU A 183 -14.55 -7.83 4.66
C GLU A 183 -13.20 -7.59 5.37
N PRO A 184 -13.20 -7.36 6.70
CA PRO A 184 -11.96 -7.26 7.45
C PRO A 184 -11.25 -8.62 7.50
N ARG A 185 -9.97 -8.65 7.15
CA ARG A 185 -9.12 -9.84 7.21
C ARG A 185 -7.97 -9.60 8.17
N LYS A 186 -7.90 -10.38 9.25
CA LYS A 186 -6.77 -10.32 10.17
C LYS A 186 -5.57 -11.02 9.57
N ARG A 187 -4.41 -10.35 9.58
CA ARG A 187 -3.12 -10.90 9.19
C ARG A 187 -2.14 -10.72 10.35
N TYR A 188 -1.20 -11.65 10.47
CA TYR A 188 -0.17 -11.61 11.49
C TYR A 188 1.19 -11.45 10.83
N SER A 189 2.03 -10.62 11.42
CA SER A 189 3.46 -10.54 11.11
C SER A 189 4.23 -11.10 12.31
N TRP A 190 5.24 -11.92 12.02
CA TRP A 190 6.04 -12.56 13.04
C TRP A 190 7.48 -12.06 12.92
N ILE A 191 8.05 -11.61 14.03
CA ILE A 191 9.45 -11.23 14.13
C ILE A 191 10.13 -12.33 14.93
N PHE A 192 11.15 -12.94 14.36
CA PHE A 192 11.93 -13.98 15.03
C PHE A 192 13.42 -13.77 14.76
N LYS A 193 14.24 -14.30 15.67
CA LYS A 193 15.69 -14.34 15.50
C LYS A 193 16.05 -15.67 14.85
N ALA A 194 16.64 -15.61 13.66
CA ALA A 194 17.17 -16.80 13.01
C ALA A 194 18.40 -17.33 13.79
N GLU A 195 18.52 -18.64 13.89
CA GLU A 195 19.67 -19.28 14.53
C GLU A 195 20.97 -18.95 13.78
N LYS A 196 20.91 -18.96 12.45
CA LYS A 196 22.00 -18.55 11.58
C LYS A 196 21.59 -17.27 10.83
N PRO A 197 22.43 -16.23 10.81
CA PRO A 197 22.18 -15.07 9.99
C PRO A 197 22.03 -15.47 8.52
N LEU A 198 21.09 -14.83 7.79
CA LEU A 198 21.09 -14.92 6.35
C LEU A 198 22.19 -14.01 5.82
N ASP A 199 23.06 -14.54 4.97
CA ASP A 199 24.01 -13.73 4.22
C ASP A 199 23.23 -12.84 3.26
N ARG A 200 23.08 -11.58 3.65
CA ARG A 200 22.53 -10.53 2.79
C ARG A 200 23.69 -9.89 2.05
N GLN A 201 23.75 -10.12 0.78
CA GLN A 201 24.57 -9.31 -0.12
C GLN A 201 23.78 -8.09 -0.55
#